data_789c0ed64f2f4f6295e1a1d2f598adf9
#
_entry.id   789c0ed64f2f4f6295e1a1d2f598adf9
#
_cell.length_a   1.000
_cell.length_b   1.000
_cell.length_c   1.000
_cell.angle_alpha   90.00
_cell.angle_beta   90.00
_cell.angle_gamma   90.00
#
_symmetry.space_group_name_H-M   'P 1'
#
loop_
_entity.id
_entity.type
_entity.pdbx_description
1 polymer ?
#
loop_
_entity_poly.entity_id
_entity_poly.type
_entity_poly.pdbx_seq_one_letter_code
_entity_poly.pdbx_strand_id
1 'polypeptide(L)'
;WVSDFDCSGETEWWCIIKDTPFDIMSLKSNRRSLITRGLKRVDVKVIIPADYAEQMSNILVKEWKYYDDSYEEGNDRQKLTDDFKKLTMKNLGNAEYLGAFLKDTDTMIGYAIYNLFDDWIEYSVVKTDPEYLNTQVNAALAYFGVERYMRPGIKYIHGGWRTMIHESNYQEYLMKNFGYREDE
;
A
#
# COMPACT_ATOMS: atom_id res chain seq x y z
N TRP A 1 6.20 4.10 -22.86
CA TRP A 1 6.42 2.86 -23.60
C TRP A 1 7.76 2.30 -23.17
N VAL A 2 7.75 1.10 -22.61
CA VAL A 2 8.98 0.36 -22.33
C VAL A 2 9.23 -0.54 -23.53
N SER A 3 10.39 -0.43 -24.16
CA SER A 3 10.86 -1.30 -25.24
C SER A 3 12.10 -2.05 -24.75
N ASP A 4 12.41 -3.16 -25.36
CA ASP A 4 13.60 -3.95 -25.08
C ASP A 4 13.61 -4.66 -23.72
N PHE A 5 12.51 -5.36 -23.40
CA PHE A 5 12.43 -6.21 -22.21
C PHE A 5 13.49 -7.35 -22.16
N ASP A 6 14.13 -7.65 -23.28
CA ASP A 6 15.16 -8.68 -23.41
C ASP A 6 16.59 -8.10 -23.52
N CYS A 7 16.80 -6.82 -23.16
CA CYS A 7 18.13 -6.26 -23.19
C CYS A 7 19.02 -6.90 -22.11
N SER A 8 20.25 -7.27 -22.49
CA SER A 8 21.22 -7.88 -21.57
C SER A 8 22.01 -6.86 -20.75
N GLY A 9 21.70 -5.57 -20.88
CA GLY A 9 22.35 -4.48 -20.15
C GLY A 9 21.53 -4.03 -18.96
N GLU A 10 22.18 -3.62 -17.87
CA GLU A 10 21.50 -2.94 -16.77
C GLU A 10 20.77 -1.71 -17.31
N THR A 11 19.48 -1.61 -17.00
CA THR A 11 18.67 -0.45 -17.33
C THR A 11 18.45 0.38 -16.06
N GLU A 12 18.18 1.68 -16.22
CA GLU A 12 17.80 2.52 -15.07
C GLU A 12 16.36 2.23 -14.59
N TRP A 13 15.64 1.36 -15.29
CA TRP A 13 14.27 0.97 -14.99
C TRP A 13 14.24 -0.32 -14.19
N TRP A 14 13.77 -0.24 -12.99
CA TRP A 14 13.54 -1.40 -12.15
C TRP A 14 12.21 -1.27 -11.40
N CYS A 15 11.66 -2.38 -11.07
CA CYS A 15 10.51 -2.49 -10.18
C CYS A 15 10.88 -3.36 -8.97
N ILE A 16 10.02 -3.43 -8.01
CA ILE A 16 10.16 -4.40 -6.93
C ILE A 16 9.03 -5.42 -6.99
N ILE A 17 9.37 -6.68 -6.79
CA ILE A 17 8.40 -7.77 -6.74
C ILE A 17 8.56 -8.60 -5.46
N LYS A 18 7.47 -9.21 -5.05
CA LYS A 18 7.44 -10.26 -4.01
C LYS A 18 6.96 -11.55 -4.66
N ASP A 19 7.84 -12.51 -4.85
CA ASP A 19 7.61 -13.77 -5.58
C ASP A 19 7.81 -15.02 -4.73
N THR A 20 8.12 -14.86 -3.46
CA THR A 20 8.32 -15.94 -2.51
C THR A 20 7.34 -15.83 -1.34
N PRO A 21 6.92 -16.94 -0.72
CA PRO A 21 6.12 -16.90 0.51
C PRO A 21 6.79 -16.01 1.58
N PHE A 22 5.98 -15.36 2.39
CA PHE A 22 6.46 -14.54 3.48
C PHE A 22 6.42 -15.34 4.79
N ASP A 23 7.51 -15.32 5.52
CA ASP A 23 7.60 -15.89 6.86
C ASP A 23 8.14 -14.84 7.84
N ILE A 24 7.27 -14.32 8.69
CA ILE A 24 7.63 -13.36 9.73
C ILE A 24 8.70 -13.93 10.69
N MET A 25 8.75 -15.25 10.89
CA MET A 25 9.73 -15.87 11.79
C MET A 25 11.14 -15.88 11.21
N SER A 26 11.28 -15.82 9.89
CA SER A 26 12.59 -15.71 9.21
C SER A 26 13.23 -14.32 9.38
N LEU A 27 12.47 -13.31 9.81
CA LEU A 27 12.96 -11.96 9.97
C LEU A 27 13.84 -11.78 11.22
N LYS A 28 14.80 -10.85 11.13
CA LYS A 28 15.54 -10.37 12.30
C LYS A 28 14.57 -9.82 13.36
N SER A 29 14.92 -9.98 14.63
CA SER A 29 14.08 -9.65 15.78
C SER A 29 13.50 -8.22 15.73
N ASN A 30 14.30 -7.23 15.36
CA ASN A 30 13.86 -5.83 15.26
C ASN A 30 12.76 -5.63 14.19
N ARG A 31 12.88 -6.28 13.03
CA ARG A 31 11.90 -6.20 11.94
C ARG A 31 10.61 -6.92 12.31
N ARG A 32 10.72 -8.12 12.89
CA ARG A 32 9.58 -8.85 13.43
C ARG A 32 8.84 -8.04 14.49
N SER A 33 9.58 -7.38 15.39
CA SER A 33 9.00 -6.50 16.42
C SER A 33 8.23 -5.31 15.82
N LEU A 34 8.72 -4.73 14.72
CA LEU A 34 8.04 -3.64 14.01
C LEU A 34 6.67 -4.09 13.50
N ILE A 35 6.61 -5.22 12.78
CA ILE A 35 5.36 -5.79 12.26
C ILE A 35 4.43 -6.15 13.42
N THR A 36 4.93 -6.86 14.43
CA THR A 36 4.12 -7.28 15.59
C THR A 36 3.50 -6.08 16.33
N ARG A 37 4.22 -4.94 16.42
CA ARG A 37 3.67 -3.72 17.01
C ARG A 37 2.55 -3.13 16.18
N GLY A 38 2.68 -3.15 14.84
CA GLY A 38 1.61 -2.75 13.93
C GLY A 38 0.36 -3.60 14.16
N LEU A 39 0.50 -4.93 14.09
CA LEU A 39 -0.61 -5.88 14.26
C LEU A 39 -1.31 -5.80 15.64
N LYS A 40 -0.63 -5.30 16.67
CA LYS A 40 -1.23 -5.08 17.99
C LYS A 40 -2.04 -3.78 18.09
N ARG A 41 -1.80 -2.83 17.19
CA ARG A 41 -2.38 -1.48 17.27
C ARG A 41 -3.34 -1.17 16.13
N VAL A 42 -3.29 -1.97 15.07
CA VAL A 42 -4.01 -1.72 13.83
C VAL A 42 -4.75 -2.97 13.40
N ASP A 43 -6.05 -2.83 13.14
CA ASP A 43 -6.88 -3.82 12.48
C ASP A 43 -6.94 -3.51 10.98
N VAL A 44 -6.66 -4.50 10.14
CA VAL A 44 -6.75 -4.36 8.68
C VAL A 44 -7.86 -5.25 8.15
N LYS A 45 -8.71 -4.70 7.29
CA LYS A 45 -9.80 -5.44 6.64
C LYS A 45 -10.03 -4.96 5.21
N VAL A 46 -10.63 -5.81 4.39
CA VAL A 46 -11.15 -5.41 3.07
C VAL A 46 -12.33 -4.48 3.27
N ILE A 47 -12.37 -3.42 2.48
CA ILE A 47 -13.42 -2.39 2.56
C ILE A 47 -14.02 -2.08 1.19
N ILE A 48 -15.21 -1.48 1.20
CA ILE A 48 -15.81 -0.84 0.05
C ILE A 48 -15.54 0.67 0.19
N PRO A 49 -14.82 1.33 -0.75
CA PRO A 49 -14.44 2.73 -0.60
C PRO A 49 -15.62 3.67 -0.37
N ALA A 50 -16.77 3.39 -0.98
CA ALA A 50 -17.98 4.20 -0.81
C ALA A 50 -18.42 4.32 0.66
N ASP A 51 -18.21 3.27 1.47
CA ASP A 51 -18.59 3.24 2.89
C ASP A 51 -17.63 4.06 3.78
N TYR A 52 -16.42 4.36 3.27
CA TYR A 52 -15.36 5.04 4.01
C TYR A 52 -14.86 6.31 3.30
N ALA A 53 -15.62 6.82 2.34
CA ALA A 53 -15.21 7.90 1.44
C ALA A 53 -14.67 9.14 2.16
N GLU A 54 -15.32 9.57 3.25
CA GLU A 54 -14.89 10.72 4.04
C GLU A 54 -13.57 10.47 4.79
N GLN A 55 -13.40 9.27 5.35
CA GLN A 55 -12.17 8.92 6.06
C GLN A 55 -10.99 8.79 5.09
N MET A 56 -11.20 8.19 3.91
CA MET A 56 -10.18 8.04 2.87
C MET A 56 -9.73 9.40 2.32
N SER A 57 -10.68 10.30 2.02
CA SER A 57 -10.35 11.66 1.54
C SER A 57 -9.62 12.48 2.60
N ASN A 58 -10.00 12.35 3.87
CA ASN A 58 -9.30 13.00 4.98
C ASN A 58 -7.83 12.56 5.08
N ILE A 59 -7.57 11.24 4.99
CA ILE A 59 -6.21 10.70 5.01
C ILE A 59 -5.37 11.27 3.87
N LEU A 60 -5.93 11.29 2.66
CA LEU A 60 -5.22 11.75 1.47
C LEU A 60 -4.88 13.24 1.53
N VAL A 61 -5.81 14.06 1.97
CA VAL A 61 -5.58 15.52 2.15
C VAL A 61 -4.56 15.80 3.24
N LYS A 62 -4.61 15.07 4.37
CA LYS A 62 -3.59 15.18 5.42
C LYS A 62 -2.20 14.76 4.94
N GLU A 63 -2.12 13.72 4.13
CA GLU A 63 -0.87 13.27 3.55
C GLU A 63 -0.28 14.30 2.60
N TRP A 64 -1.08 14.88 1.70
CA TRP A 64 -0.64 15.95 0.81
C TRP A 64 -0.10 17.15 1.58
N LYS A 65 -0.84 17.60 2.60
CA LYS A 65 -0.43 18.71 3.46
C LYS A 65 0.84 18.42 4.26
N TYR A 66 1.09 17.17 4.60
CA TYR A 66 2.29 16.75 5.33
C TYR A 66 3.54 16.78 4.46
N TYR A 67 3.41 16.45 3.16
CA TYR A 67 4.54 16.42 2.23
C TYR A 67 4.74 17.71 1.43
N ASP A 68 3.75 18.58 1.38
CA ASP A 68 3.80 19.86 0.68
C ASP A 68 3.16 20.94 1.55
N ASP A 69 4.00 21.73 2.23
CA ASP A 69 3.56 22.85 3.08
C ASP A 69 2.83 23.96 2.28
N SER A 70 3.01 24.02 0.97
CA SER A 70 2.32 24.97 0.07
C SER A 70 0.96 24.48 -0.41
N TYR A 71 0.59 23.23 -0.11
CA TYR A 71 -0.67 22.65 -0.54
C TYR A 71 -1.87 23.37 0.08
N GLU A 72 -2.73 23.89 -0.77
CA GLU A 72 -4.01 24.48 -0.41
C GLU A 72 -5.16 23.54 -0.77
N GLU A 73 -5.90 23.08 0.23
CA GLU A 73 -6.93 22.05 0.08
C GLU A 73 -8.07 22.46 -0.87
N GLY A 74 -8.51 23.72 -0.81
CA GLY A 74 -9.64 24.20 -1.62
C GLY A 74 -10.87 23.29 -1.50
N ASN A 75 -11.31 22.73 -2.64
CA ASN A 75 -12.43 21.78 -2.71
C ASN A 75 -12.00 20.33 -2.88
N ASP A 76 -10.74 19.99 -2.71
CA ASP A 76 -10.21 18.66 -3.03
C ASP A 76 -10.81 17.58 -2.14
N ARG A 77 -10.97 17.84 -0.85
CA ARG A 77 -11.62 16.89 0.08
C ARG A 77 -13.00 16.51 -0.39
N GLN A 78 -13.82 17.48 -0.80
CA GLN A 78 -15.18 17.22 -1.27
C GLN A 78 -15.16 16.41 -2.57
N LYS A 79 -14.31 16.78 -3.54
CA LYS A 79 -14.17 16.05 -4.80
C LYS A 79 -13.73 14.60 -4.57
N LEU A 80 -12.71 14.39 -3.74
CA LEU A 80 -12.23 13.05 -3.38
C LEU A 80 -13.32 12.21 -2.69
N THR A 81 -14.05 12.83 -1.76
CA THR A 81 -15.18 12.16 -1.10
C THR A 81 -16.24 11.74 -2.11
N ASP A 82 -16.60 12.60 -3.04
CA ASP A 82 -17.59 12.30 -4.08
C ASP A 82 -17.09 11.22 -5.04
N ASP A 83 -15.80 11.19 -5.34
CA ASP A 83 -15.20 10.15 -6.19
C ASP A 83 -15.14 8.80 -5.46
N PHE A 84 -14.72 8.76 -4.19
CA PHE A 84 -14.76 7.52 -3.41
C PHE A 84 -16.17 6.98 -3.22
N LYS A 85 -17.18 7.84 -3.03
CA LYS A 85 -18.61 7.42 -2.95
C LYS A 85 -19.12 6.70 -4.19
N LYS A 86 -18.50 6.92 -5.35
CA LYS A 86 -18.84 6.21 -6.60
C LYS A 86 -18.25 4.79 -6.63
N LEU A 87 -17.24 4.48 -5.83
CA LEU A 87 -16.54 3.20 -5.82
C LEU A 87 -17.29 2.18 -4.95
N THR A 88 -18.30 1.58 -5.53
CA THR A 88 -19.16 0.55 -4.91
C THR A 88 -18.74 -0.85 -5.40
N MET A 89 -19.23 -1.90 -4.75
CA MET A 89 -18.98 -3.30 -5.15
C MET A 89 -19.19 -3.58 -6.65
N LYS A 90 -20.07 -2.81 -7.31
CA LYS A 90 -20.43 -3.06 -8.71
C LYS A 90 -19.40 -2.52 -9.71
N ASN A 91 -18.57 -1.58 -9.30
CA ASN A 91 -17.67 -0.86 -10.20
C ASN A 91 -16.20 -0.80 -9.74
N LEU A 92 -15.80 -1.59 -8.76
CA LEU A 92 -14.39 -1.71 -8.33
C LEU A 92 -13.51 -2.38 -9.39
N GLY A 93 -14.10 -3.11 -10.35
CA GLY A 93 -13.34 -3.89 -11.31
C GLY A 93 -12.50 -4.97 -10.61
N ASN A 94 -11.19 -4.97 -10.88
CA ASN A 94 -10.22 -5.86 -10.26
C ASN A 94 -9.52 -5.24 -9.03
N ALA A 95 -9.91 -4.05 -8.60
CA ALA A 95 -9.32 -3.41 -7.43
C ALA A 95 -9.92 -3.93 -6.12
N GLU A 96 -9.07 -4.25 -5.16
CA GLU A 96 -9.44 -4.55 -3.78
C GLU A 96 -8.82 -3.50 -2.85
N TYR A 97 -9.62 -2.98 -1.95
CA TYR A 97 -9.23 -1.94 -1.01
C TYR A 97 -9.07 -2.52 0.40
N LEU A 98 -7.94 -2.24 1.03
CA LEU A 98 -7.68 -2.56 2.43
C LEU A 98 -7.77 -1.30 3.26
N GLY A 99 -8.62 -1.27 4.27
CA GLY A 99 -8.66 -0.22 5.29
C GLY A 99 -7.91 -0.65 6.54
N ALA A 100 -7.08 0.24 7.07
CA ALA A 100 -6.38 0.08 8.33
C ALA A 100 -7.03 0.98 9.40
N PHE A 101 -7.43 0.38 10.50
CA PHE A 101 -8.17 1.04 11.59
C PHE A 101 -7.35 1.00 12.88
N LEU A 102 -7.42 2.06 13.65
CA LEU A 102 -6.87 2.03 14.99
C LEU A 102 -7.59 0.96 15.81
N LYS A 103 -6.82 0.12 16.49
CA LYS A 103 -7.33 -1.07 17.19
C LYS A 103 -8.51 -0.74 18.10
N ASP A 104 -9.55 -1.58 18.03
CA ASP A 104 -10.77 -1.46 18.80
C ASP A 104 -11.57 -0.14 18.58
N THR A 105 -11.37 0.51 17.42
CA THR A 105 -12.11 1.71 17.02
C THR A 105 -12.55 1.64 15.56
N ASP A 106 -13.42 2.58 15.15
CA ASP A 106 -13.80 2.78 13.74
C ASP A 106 -12.98 3.88 13.04
N THR A 107 -11.89 4.33 13.67
CA THR A 107 -11.01 5.36 13.12
C THR A 107 -10.08 4.77 12.08
N MET A 108 -10.33 5.06 10.81
CA MET A 108 -9.42 4.70 9.72
C MET A 108 -8.16 5.58 9.77
N ILE A 109 -6.99 4.95 9.76
CA ILE A 109 -5.68 5.61 9.84
C ILE A 109 -4.80 5.33 8.62
N GLY A 110 -5.31 4.57 7.66
CA GLY A 110 -4.63 4.29 6.41
C GLY A 110 -5.46 3.38 5.51
N TYR A 111 -5.06 3.30 4.24
CA TYR A 111 -5.61 2.35 3.30
C TYR A 111 -4.59 1.96 2.24
N ALA A 112 -4.82 0.83 1.59
CA ALA A 112 -4.04 0.34 0.47
C ALA A 112 -4.95 -0.15 -0.64
N ILE A 113 -4.46 -0.08 -1.89
CA ILE A 113 -5.18 -0.54 -3.08
C ILE A 113 -4.34 -1.60 -3.76
N TYR A 114 -4.95 -2.74 -4.02
CA TYR A 114 -4.37 -3.84 -4.78
C TYR A 114 -5.20 -4.08 -6.04
N ASN A 115 -4.56 -4.15 -7.19
CA ASN A 115 -5.18 -4.57 -8.44
C ASN A 115 -4.90 -6.06 -8.64
N LEU A 116 -5.96 -6.86 -8.77
CA LEU A 116 -5.89 -8.31 -8.85
C LEU A 116 -5.95 -8.74 -10.31
N PHE A 117 -4.91 -9.41 -10.78
CA PHE A 117 -4.84 -10.01 -12.12
C PHE A 117 -4.87 -11.55 -11.99
N ASP A 118 -4.89 -12.25 -13.10
CA ASP A 118 -5.07 -13.71 -13.12
C ASP A 118 -4.01 -14.45 -12.29
N ASP A 119 -2.74 -14.09 -12.45
CA ASP A 119 -1.62 -14.77 -11.82
C ASP A 119 -0.59 -13.83 -11.14
N TRP A 120 -0.90 -12.54 -11.05
CA TRP A 120 -0.10 -11.56 -10.33
C TRP A 120 -0.97 -10.47 -9.71
N ILE A 121 -0.40 -9.71 -8.78
CA ILE A 121 -1.08 -8.67 -8.04
C ILE A 121 -0.25 -7.39 -8.11
N GLU A 122 -0.87 -6.24 -8.22
CA GLU A 122 -0.20 -4.95 -8.10
C GLU A 122 -0.55 -4.30 -6.75
N TYR A 123 0.46 -3.99 -5.96
CA TYR A 123 0.34 -3.11 -4.81
C TYR A 123 0.42 -1.66 -5.30
N SER A 124 -0.72 -1.12 -5.69
CA SER A 124 -0.81 0.12 -6.46
C SER A 124 -0.69 1.38 -5.61
N VAL A 125 -1.32 1.40 -4.45
CA VAL A 125 -1.39 2.59 -3.59
C VAL A 125 -1.29 2.21 -2.12
N VAL A 126 -0.59 3.03 -1.35
CA VAL A 126 -0.67 3.07 0.12
C VAL A 126 -0.78 4.52 0.56
N LYS A 127 -1.72 4.79 1.44
CA LYS A 127 -1.96 6.10 2.04
C LYS A 127 -2.17 5.95 3.54
N THR A 128 -1.50 6.78 4.31
CA THR A 128 -1.55 6.69 5.78
C THR A 128 -1.65 8.08 6.38
N ASP A 129 -2.45 8.20 7.42
CA ASP A 129 -2.54 9.44 8.19
C ASP A 129 -1.21 9.69 8.91
N PRO A 130 -0.52 10.81 8.64
CA PRO A 130 0.78 11.12 9.22
C PRO A 130 0.79 11.15 10.75
N GLU A 131 -0.33 11.49 11.38
CA GLU A 131 -0.46 11.53 12.85
C GLU A 131 -0.35 10.13 13.49
N TYR A 132 -0.58 9.06 12.71
CA TYR A 132 -0.59 7.68 13.19
C TYR A 132 0.58 6.81 12.70
N LEU A 133 1.61 7.39 12.09
CA LEU A 133 2.78 6.63 11.60
C LEU A 133 3.49 5.85 12.72
N ASN A 134 3.43 6.36 13.95
CA ASN A 134 4.00 5.70 15.13
C ASN A 134 3.28 4.39 15.51
N THR A 135 2.08 4.14 14.99
CA THR A 135 1.33 2.88 15.18
C THR A 135 1.90 1.73 14.37
N GLN A 136 2.78 2.00 13.41
CA GLN A 136 3.29 1.06 12.40
C GLN A 136 2.20 0.61 11.41
N VAL A 137 1.29 1.51 11.04
CA VAL A 137 0.18 1.25 10.12
C VAL A 137 0.66 0.72 8.77
N ASN A 138 1.77 1.23 8.24
CA ASN A 138 2.39 0.74 7.00
C ASN A 138 2.81 -0.74 7.12
N ALA A 139 3.33 -1.14 8.29
CA ALA A 139 3.70 -2.53 8.53
C ALA A 139 2.48 -3.45 8.58
N ALA A 140 1.40 -3.00 9.20
CA ALA A 140 0.16 -3.78 9.27
C ALA A 140 -0.48 -3.95 7.88
N LEU A 141 -0.57 -2.87 7.08
CA LEU A 141 -1.08 -2.92 5.70
C LEU A 141 -0.25 -3.83 4.80
N ALA A 142 1.08 -3.66 4.80
CA ALA A 142 1.97 -4.47 3.98
C ALA A 142 1.94 -5.95 4.39
N TYR A 143 1.94 -6.24 5.70
CA TYR A 143 1.83 -7.62 6.22
C TYR A 143 0.54 -8.27 5.77
N PHE A 144 -0.60 -7.61 5.99
CA PHE A 144 -1.90 -8.14 5.60
C PHE A 144 -1.98 -8.39 4.09
N GLY A 145 -1.44 -7.48 3.27
CA GLY A 145 -1.41 -7.63 1.83
C GLY A 145 -0.58 -8.83 1.39
N VAL A 146 0.64 -9.00 1.94
CA VAL A 146 1.50 -10.15 1.58
C VAL A 146 0.87 -11.47 2.02
N GLU A 147 0.33 -11.56 3.24
CA GLU A 147 -0.35 -12.78 3.74
C GLU A 147 -1.59 -13.13 2.90
N ARG A 148 -2.35 -12.11 2.50
CA ARG A 148 -3.58 -12.31 1.74
C ARG A 148 -3.34 -12.72 0.30
N TYR A 149 -2.37 -12.08 -0.35
CA TYR A 149 -2.21 -12.18 -1.79
C TYR A 149 -1.07 -13.09 -2.24
N MET A 150 -0.03 -13.31 -1.43
CA MET A 150 1.05 -14.23 -1.78
C MET A 150 0.64 -15.69 -1.49
N ARG A 151 -0.22 -16.22 -2.36
CA ARG A 151 -0.84 -17.55 -2.23
C ARG A 151 -0.56 -18.42 -3.45
N PRO A 152 -0.72 -19.76 -3.37
CA PRO A 152 -0.55 -20.64 -4.53
C PRO A 152 -1.36 -20.16 -5.75
N GLY A 153 -0.70 -20.09 -6.91
CA GLY A 153 -1.27 -19.60 -8.16
C GLY A 153 -0.91 -18.15 -8.48
N ILE A 154 -0.48 -17.35 -7.49
CA ILE A 154 0.06 -16.01 -7.72
C ILE A 154 1.56 -16.10 -7.90
N LYS A 155 2.05 -15.60 -9.03
CA LYS A 155 3.48 -15.60 -9.37
C LYS A 155 4.24 -14.55 -8.56
N TYR A 156 3.68 -13.34 -8.47
CA TYR A 156 4.30 -12.24 -7.70
C TYR A 156 3.30 -11.15 -7.32
N ILE A 157 3.70 -10.34 -6.34
CA ILE A 157 3.08 -9.06 -6.04
C ILE A 157 4.06 -7.98 -6.52
N HIS A 158 3.64 -7.16 -7.48
CA HIS A 158 4.39 -6.00 -7.95
C HIS A 158 4.27 -4.87 -6.94
N GLY A 159 5.38 -4.35 -6.44
CA GLY A 159 5.43 -3.32 -5.38
C GLY A 159 5.75 -1.91 -5.87
N GLY A 160 5.60 -1.67 -7.17
CA GLY A 160 5.84 -0.37 -7.80
C GLY A 160 7.14 -0.29 -8.59
N TRP A 161 7.17 0.68 -9.52
CA TRP A 161 8.32 1.03 -10.33
C TRP A 161 9.21 2.03 -9.59
N ARG A 162 10.47 2.13 -10.00
CA ARG A 162 11.37 3.19 -9.53
C ARG A 162 10.72 4.56 -9.76
N THR A 163 10.52 5.31 -8.68
CA THR A 163 10.00 6.67 -8.76
C THR A 163 11.14 7.64 -9.04
N MET A 164 11.07 8.32 -10.19
CA MET A 164 12.05 9.34 -10.59
C MET A 164 11.76 10.74 -10.02
N ILE A 165 10.55 10.95 -9.49
CA ILE A 165 10.03 12.27 -9.09
C ILE A 165 10.03 12.48 -7.56
N HIS A 166 9.93 11.40 -6.78
CA HIS A 166 9.94 11.46 -5.32
C HIS A 166 10.87 10.37 -4.77
N GLU A 167 11.84 10.74 -3.95
CA GLU A 167 12.57 9.79 -3.13
C GLU A 167 11.64 9.22 -2.06
N SER A 168 10.88 8.20 -2.43
CA SER A 168 10.08 7.45 -1.47
C SER A 168 10.91 6.26 -1.00
N ASN A 169 11.25 6.23 0.27
CA ASN A 169 11.91 5.09 0.92
C ASN A 169 10.97 3.87 1.09
N TYR A 170 9.76 3.92 0.51
CA TYR A 170 8.77 2.86 0.72
C TYR A 170 9.14 1.55 0.04
N GLN A 171 9.75 1.61 -1.15
CA GLN A 171 10.25 0.42 -1.84
C GLN A 171 11.37 -0.24 -1.04
N GLU A 172 12.35 0.53 -0.56
CA GLU A 172 13.38 0.01 0.36
C GLU A 172 12.76 -0.58 1.63
N TYR A 173 11.72 0.06 2.16
CA TYR A 173 10.99 -0.45 3.32
C TYR A 173 10.37 -1.82 3.04
N LEU A 174 9.75 -2.02 1.88
CA LEU A 174 9.18 -3.31 1.46
C LEU A 174 10.27 -4.36 1.26
N MET A 175 11.37 -4.02 0.60
CA MET A 175 12.50 -4.93 0.42
C MET A 175 13.11 -5.36 1.76
N LYS A 176 13.37 -4.40 2.64
CA LYS A 176 14.00 -4.68 3.96
C LYS A 176 13.12 -5.48 4.90
N ASN A 177 11.80 -5.29 4.87
CA ASN A 177 10.90 -5.82 5.90
C ASN A 177 9.98 -6.94 5.40
N PHE A 178 9.71 -7.02 4.09
CA PHE A 178 8.74 -7.96 3.53
C PHE A 178 9.32 -8.88 2.45
N GLY A 179 10.63 -8.77 2.19
CA GLY A 179 11.34 -9.64 1.26
C GLY A 179 10.94 -9.40 -0.21
N TYR A 180 10.57 -8.18 -0.53
CA TYR A 180 10.55 -7.75 -1.93
C TYR A 180 11.97 -7.69 -2.46
N ARG A 181 12.15 -7.91 -3.75
CA ARG A 181 13.42 -7.78 -4.46
C ARG A 181 13.25 -6.91 -5.70
N GLU A 182 14.35 -6.35 -6.15
CA GLU A 182 14.39 -5.68 -7.44
C GLU A 182 14.23 -6.70 -8.56
N ASP A 183 13.57 -6.27 -9.63
CA ASP A 183 13.39 -7.00 -10.88
C ASP A 183 13.44 -6.00 -12.05
N GLU A 184 13.95 -6.43 -13.22
CA GLU A 184 14.15 -5.61 -14.41
C GLU A 184 13.12 -5.93 -15.50
#